data_f9a780987729c6303873103eac26a366
#
_entry.id   f9a780987729c6303873103eac26a366
#
_cell.length_a   1.000
_cell.length_b   1.000
_cell.length_c   1.000
_cell.angle_alpha   90.00
_cell.angle_beta   90.00
_cell.angle_gamma   90.00
#
_symmetry.space_group_name_H-M   'P 1'
#
loop_
_entity.id
_entity.type
_entity.pdbx_description
1 polymer ?
#
loop_
_entity_poly.entity_id
_entity_poly.type
_entity_poly.pdbx_seq_one_letter_code
_entity_poly.pdbx_strand_id
1 'polypeptide(L)'
;MNDYRGLLIKKERKKQDISLEALAYGICSPSYLSKIENNILIADDEIYKLIFQKLGIQMMDKKEENDIEKLLDLFFQYYMTSNLKVINIMDKLLEFKDEVSTSSLFVSYQLFLLFASEMNSKINISLGEVENFYSYMNDQQKAYFDLYALSSGKMTLEDNDEWNFIRITKAKANVYANKKNILKAYDLYKLCLNYATELGNKTLTAEILCALGWLCLDVDLKQAEQYYTSAVYYDTQYKSLAYYNLGATMIQYKDDMKKGIQYLNKGLKTCTDDQMKMKYKEAIFIYSILDGDRITAKQKIKELEDSKYIDVFLLMLNEDYQLNENYQCRLKELKKDSSLFKFLFIKNCEYLHKYKEICIAKGLI
;
A
#
# COMPACT_ATOMS: atom_id res chain seq x y z
N MET A 1 -25.56 -3.17 -19.61
CA MET A 1 -24.29 -2.45 -19.37
C MET A 1 -24.57 -1.00 -19.73
N ASN A 2 -24.42 -0.09 -18.80
CA ASN A 2 -24.69 1.33 -19.07
C ASN A 2 -23.43 1.95 -19.67
N ASP A 3 -23.56 2.70 -20.77
CA ASP A 3 -22.43 3.33 -21.45
C ASP A 3 -22.46 4.85 -21.23
N TYR A 4 -21.44 5.39 -20.60
CA TYR A 4 -21.30 6.83 -20.35
C TYR A 4 -21.23 7.66 -21.65
N ARG A 5 -20.80 7.08 -22.76
CA ARG A 5 -20.65 7.76 -24.05
C ARG A 5 -21.94 8.44 -24.52
N GLY A 6 -23.10 7.81 -24.26
CA GLY A 6 -24.39 8.42 -24.58
C GLY A 6 -24.66 9.73 -23.83
N LEU A 7 -24.32 9.77 -22.55
CA LEU A 7 -24.45 10.98 -21.73
C LEU A 7 -23.47 12.08 -22.18
N LEU A 8 -22.24 11.70 -22.53
CA LEU A 8 -21.23 12.62 -23.05
C LEU A 8 -21.69 13.25 -24.37
N ILE A 9 -22.24 12.45 -25.31
CA ILE A 9 -22.84 12.94 -26.56
C ILE A 9 -23.92 13.96 -26.26
N LYS A 10 -24.84 13.64 -25.34
CA LYS A 10 -25.94 14.56 -24.96
C LYS A 10 -25.42 15.87 -24.39
N LYS A 11 -24.41 15.80 -23.51
CA LYS A 11 -23.78 16.96 -22.87
C LYS A 11 -23.08 17.86 -23.90
N GLU A 12 -22.25 17.30 -24.76
CA GLU A 12 -21.51 18.06 -25.75
C GLU A 12 -22.40 18.59 -26.86
N ARG A 13 -23.39 17.82 -27.32
CA ARG A 13 -24.41 18.30 -28.25
C ARG A 13 -25.14 19.54 -27.74
N LYS A 14 -25.61 19.48 -26.48
CA LYS A 14 -26.28 20.63 -25.84
C LYS A 14 -25.38 21.84 -25.66
N LYS A 15 -24.12 21.60 -25.30
CA LYS A 15 -23.09 22.66 -25.14
C LYS A 15 -22.82 23.37 -26.45
N GLN A 16 -22.89 22.65 -27.57
CA GLN A 16 -22.67 23.19 -28.92
C GLN A 16 -23.98 23.69 -29.57
N ASP A 17 -25.10 23.64 -28.85
CA ASP A 17 -26.46 24.02 -29.33
C ASP A 17 -26.90 23.32 -30.62
N ILE A 18 -26.48 22.04 -30.77
CA ILE A 18 -26.84 21.20 -31.94
C ILE A 18 -28.15 20.46 -31.64
N SER A 19 -29.13 20.50 -32.56
CA SER A 19 -30.37 19.71 -32.43
C SER A 19 -30.10 18.22 -32.54
N LEU A 20 -31.03 17.38 -32.01
CA LEU A 20 -30.94 15.92 -32.10
C LEU A 20 -30.95 15.45 -33.56
N GLU A 21 -31.82 16.05 -34.39
CA GLU A 21 -31.94 15.79 -35.82
C GLU A 21 -30.66 16.16 -36.58
N ALA A 22 -30.09 17.32 -36.26
CA ALA A 22 -28.86 17.81 -36.89
C ALA A 22 -27.68 16.88 -36.58
N LEU A 23 -27.55 16.41 -35.34
CA LEU A 23 -26.46 15.49 -34.98
C LEU A 23 -26.66 14.12 -35.60
N ALA A 24 -27.88 13.60 -35.60
CA ALA A 24 -28.22 12.27 -36.17
C ALA A 24 -28.12 12.20 -37.70
N TYR A 25 -28.24 13.34 -38.37
CA TYR A 25 -28.27 13.41 -39.83
C TYR A 25 -27.03 12.74 -40.45
N GLY A 26 -27.30 11.79 -41.39
CA GLY A 26 -26.24 11.04 -42.06
C GLY A 26 -25.60 9.89 -41.28
N ILE A 27 -26.00 9.70 -40.00
CA ILE A 27 -25.42 8.67 -39.11
C ILE A 27 -26.51 7.66 -38.68
N CYS A 28 -27.61 8.14 -38.13
CA CYS A 28 -28.69 7.30 -37.59
C CYS A 28 -30.01 8.07 -37.56
N SER A 29 -31.10 7.42 -37.12
CA SER A 29 -32.36 8.15 -36.90
C SER A 29 -32.29 8.99 -35.61
N PRO A 30 -33.00 10.14 -35.54
CA PRO A 30 -33.07 10.93 -34.30
C PRO A 30 -33.58 10.14 -33.10
N SER A 31 -34.54 9.23 -33.34
CA SER A 31 -35.07 8.34 -32.27
C SER A 31 -34.00 7.36 -31.76
N TYR A 32 -33.13 6.86 -32.64
CA TYR A 32 -32.00 6.00 -32.25
C TYR A 32 -30.97 6.77 -31.41
N LEU A 33 -30.58 7.97 -31.86
CA LEU A 33 -29.68 8.84 -31.11
C LEU A 33 -30.25 9.20 -29.74
N SER A 34 -31.55 9.52 -29.64
CA SER A 34 -32.21 9.79 -28.37
C SER A 34 -32.12 8.61 -27.38
N LYS A 35 -32.25 7.36 -27.90
CA LYS A 35 -32.08 6.16 -27.06
C LYS A 35 -30.64 5.99 -26.56
N ILE A 36 -29.67 6.31 -27.41
CA ILE A 36 -28.23 6.32 -27.00
C ILE A 36 -28.01 7.36 -25.91
N GLU A 37 -28.43 8.63 -26.12
CA GLU A 37 -28.27 9.73 -25.17
C GLU A 37 -28.95 9.49 -23.81
N ASN A 38 -29.98 8.68 -23.78
CA ASN A 38 -30.71 8.33 -22.56
C ASN A 38 -30.34 6.93 -22.01
N ASN A 39 -29.28 6.30 -22.52
CA ASN A 39 -28.80 4.98 -22.11
C ASN A 39 -29.84 3.84 -22.23
N ILE A 40 -30.81 3.99 -23.13
CA ILE A 40 -31.80 2.94 -23.45
C ILE A 40 -31.18 1.92 -24.39
N LEU A 41 -30.15 2.33 -25.15
CA LEU A 41 -29.48 1.50 -26.17
C LEU A 41 -28.00 1.85 -26.22
N ILE A 42 -27.15 0.83 -26.33
CA ILE A 42 -25.72 0.96 -26.60
C ILE A 42 -25.54 0.75 -28.10
N ALA A 43 -24.92 1.70 -28.79
CA ALA A 43 -24.63 1.60 -30.22
C ALA A 43 -23.28 0.89 -30.45
N ASP A 44 -23.07 0.49 -31.72
CA ASP A 44 -21.77 -0.01 -32.15
C ASP A 44 -20.71 1.12 -32.12
N ASP A 45 -19.47 0.74 -31.91
CA ASP A 45 -18.34 1.67 -31.82
C ASP A 45 -18.20 2.59 -33.04
N GLU A 46 -18.56 2.12 -34.24
CA GLU A 46 -18.55 2.92 -35.45
C GLU A 46 -19.56 4.08 -35.42
N ILE A 47 -20.75 3.85 -34.86
CA ILE A 47 -21.76 4.89 -34.66
C ILE A 47 -21.26 5.93 -33.66
N TYR A 48 -20.67 5.51 -32.54
CA TYR A 48 -20.04 6.42 -31.58
C TYR A 48 -18.95 7.25 -32.27
N LYS A 49 -18.10 6.61 -33.05
CA LYS A 49 -17.02 7.27 -33.80
C LYS A 49 -17.52 8.39 -34.73
N LEU A 50 -18.56 8.09 -35.48
CA LEU A 50 -19.18 9.08 -36.41
C LEU A 50 -19.82 10.24 -35.66
N ILE A 51 -20.51 9.95 -34.56
CA ILE A 51 -21.14 10.98 -33.71
C ILE A 51 -20.05 11.88 -33.07
N PHE A 52 -19.01 11.28 -32.49
CA PHE A 52 -17.91 12.03 -31.87
C PHE A 52 -17.13 12.86 -32.90
N GLN A 53 -16.87 12.31 -34.09
CA GLN A 53 -16.27 13.10 -35.19
C GLN A 53 -17.10 14.34 -35.53
N LYS A 54 -18.43 14.18 -35.59
CA LYS A 54 -19.34 15.29 -35.90
C LYS A 54 -19.42 16.32 -34.77
N LEU A 55 -19.18 15.90 -33.53
CA LEU A 55 -19.04 16.78 -32.36
C LEU A 55 -17.63 17.39 -32.21
N GLY A 56 -16.68 17.02 -33.08
CA GLY A 56 -15.28 17.44 -32.97
C GLY A 56 -14.51 16.78 -31.83
N ILE A 57 -14.98 15.63 -31.33
CA ILE A 57 -14.36 14.89 -30.24
C ILE A 57 -13.50 13.77 -30.81
N GLN A 58 -12.24 13.70 -30.42
CA GLN A 58 -11.33 12.61 -30.79
C GLN A 58 -11.57 11.43 -29.86
N MET A 59 -11.86 10.25 -30.40
CA MET A 59 -11.93 9.01 -29.62
C MET A 59 -10.53 8.47 -29.40
N MET A 60 -10.34 7.86 -28.22
CA MET A 60 -9.13 7.12 -27.88
C MET A 60 -8.99 5.88 -28.78
N ASP A 61 -7.75 5.51 -29.10
CA ASP A 61 -7.49 4.26 -29.83
C ASP A 61 -7.79 3.03 -28.93
N LYS A 62 -8.36 1.97 -29.53
CA LYS A 62 -8.73 0.75 -28.79
C LYS A 62 -7.56 0.09 -28.08
N LYS A 63 -6.36 0.15 -28.63
CA LYS A 63 -5.18 -0.43 -28.01
C LYS A 63 -4.80 0.36 -26.74
N GLU A 64 -4.81 1.67 -26.84
CA GLU A 64 -4.54 2.58 -25.73
C GLU A 64 -5.62 2.43 -24.63
N GLU A 65 -6.89 2.36 -25.03
CA GLU A 65 -8.01 2.12 -24.10
C GLU A 65 -7.84 0.82 -23.33
N ASN A 66 -7.47 -0.30 -23.98
CA ASN A 66 -7.19 -1.57 -23.33
C ASN A 66 -5.98 -1.53 -22.39
N ASP A 67 -4.95 -0.76 -22.72
CA ASP A 67 -3.77 -0.63 -21.87
C ASP A 67 -4.07 0.20 -20.61
N ILE A 68 -4.89 1.25 -20.74
CA ILE A 68 -5.38 2.04 -19.59
C ILE A 68 -6.32 1.20 -18.72
N GLU A 69 -7.22 0.42 -19.31
CA GLU A 69 -8.10 -0.48 -18.56
C GLU A 69 -7.31 -1.46 -17.68
N LYS A 70 -6.25 -2.08 -18.23
CA LYS A 70 -5.35 -2.94 -17.44
C LYS A 70 -4.65 -2.18 -16.31
N LEU A 71 -4.26 -0.93 -16.53
CA LEU A 71 -3.67 -0.10 -15.48
C LEU A 71 -4.69 0.21 -14.38
N LEU A 72 -5.95 0.48 -14.71
CA LEU A 72 -7.03 0.68 -13.75
C LEU A 72 -7.27 -0.58 -12.91
N ASP A 73 -7.33 -1.74 -13.54
CA ASP A 73 -7.47 -3.03 -12.83
C ASP A 73 -6.29 -3.29 -11.89
N LEU A 74 -5.06 -3.06 -12.35
CA LEU A 74 -3.86 -3.17 -11.51
C LEU A 74 -3.87 -2.17 -10.36
N PHE A 75 -4.36 -0.95 -10.58
CA PHE A 75 -4.49 0.05 -9.52
C PHE A 75 -5.40 -0.47 -8.40
N PHE A 76 -6.61 -0.92 -8.72
CA PHE A 76 -7.54 -1.43 -7.71
C PHE A 76 -7.00 -2.68 -7.03
N GLN A 77 -6.39 -3.61 -7.78
CA GLN A 77 -5.75 -4.79 -7.21
C GLN A 77 -4.65 -4.41 -6.19
N TYR A 78 -3.76 -3.48 -6.55
CA TYR A 78 -2.67 -3.05 -5.68
C TYR A 78 -3.16 -2.20 -4.50
N TYR A 79 -4.18 -1.37 -4.71
CA TYR A 79 -4.80 -0.62 -3.62
C TYR A 79 -5.40 -1.56 -2.58
N MET A 80 -6.20 -2.55 -3.01
CA MET A 80 -6.85 -3.52 -2.11
C MET A 80 -5.85 -4.43 -1.36
N THR A 81 -4.69 -4.70 -1.95
CA THR A 81 -3.64 -5.52 -1.34
C THR A 81 -2.57 -4.70 -0.63
N SER A 82 -2.74 -3.37 -0.54
CA SER A 82 -1.78 -2.44 0.08
C SER A 82 -0.36 -2.55 -0.50
N ASN A 83 -0.27 -2.82 -1.80
CA ASN A 83 1.01 -2.96 -2.50
C ASN A 83 1.57 -1.58 -2.85
N LEU A 84 2.82 -1.30 -2.46
CA LEU A 84 3.47 -0.01 -2.72
C LEU A 84 3.58 0.35 -4.21
N LYS A 85 3.49 -0.64 -5.12
CA LYS A 85 3.45 -0.39 -6.57
C LYS A 85 2.22 0.42 -7.02
N VAL A 86 1.19 0.53 -6.17
CA VAL A 86 0.00 1.34 -6.45
C VAL A 86 0.35 2.80 -6.76
N ILE A 87 1.38 3.37 -6.11
CA ILE A 87 1.82 4.75 -6.33
C ILE A 87 2.31 4.95 -7.78
N ASN A 88 3.15 4.04 -8.27
CA ASN A 88 3.67 4.11 -9.63
C ASN A 88 2.57 3.95 -10.69
N ILE A 89 1.56 3.12 -10.41
CA ILE A 89 0.40 2.95 -11.32
C ILE A 89 -0.47 4.21 -11.28
N MET A 90 -0.70 4.79 -10.09
CA MET A 90 -1.43 6.04 -9.93
C MET A 90 -0.80 7.17 -10.76
N ASP A 91 0.51 7.36 -10.64
CA ASP A 91 1.22 8.42 -11.36
C ASP A 91 1.06 8.27 -12.88
N LYS A 92 1.18 7.04 -13.40
CA LYS A 92 0.95 6.75 -14.81
C LYS A 92 -0.50 7.05 -15.24
N LEU A 93 -1.49 6.64 -14.44
CA LEU A 93 -2.90 6.87 -14.76
C LEU A 93 -3.26 8.35 -14.78
N LEU A 94 -2.61 9.18 -13.96
CA LEU A 94 -2.85 10.62 -13.92
C LEU A 94 -2.41 11.34 -15.21
N GLU A 95 -1.51 10.75 -16.00
CA GLU A 95 -1.08 11.29 -17.30
C GLU A 95 -2.20 11.22 -18.36
N PHE A 96 -3.15 10.27 -18.24
CA PHE A 96 -4.22 10.02 -19.22
C PHE A 96 -5.55 10.75 -18.92
N LYS A 97 -5.53 11.78 -18.09
CA LYS A 97 -6.74 12.46 -17.61
C LYS A 97 -7.60 13.03 -18.76
N ASP A 98 -6.97 13.64 -19.73
CA ASP A 98 -7.68 14.31 -20.82
C ASP A 98 -8.20 13.30 -21.84
N GLU A 99 -7.41 12.29 -22.16
CA GLU A 99 -7.74 11.22 -23.11
C GLU A 99 -8.91 10.38 -22.62
N VAL A 100 -8.93 10.02 -21.33
CA VAL A 100 -10.00 9.20 -20.73
C VAL A 100 -11.32 9.94 -20.63
N SER A 101 -11.31 11.29 -20.64
CA SER A 101 -12.52 12.10 -20.49
C SER A 101 -13.59 11.85 -21.56
N THR A 102 -13.19 11.31 -22.70
CA THR A 102 -14.05 11.00 -23.86
C THR A 102 -14.14 9.51 -24.19
N SER A 103 -13.56 8.64 -23.35
CA SER A 103 -13.52 7.20 -23.55
C SER A 103 -14.62 6.46 -22.77
N SER A 104 -14.81 5.17 -23.08
CA SER A 104 -15.68 4.28 -22.32
C SER A 104 -15.19 4.06 -20.89
N LEU A 105 -13.92 4.35 -20.59
CA LEU A 105 -13.27 4.20 -19.29
C LEU A 105 -13.55 5.36 -18.33
N PHE A 106 -14.26 6.41 -18.76
CA PHE A 106 -14.48 7.60 -17.96
C PHE A 106 -14.99 7.29 -16.55
N VAL A 107 -16.00 6.43 -16.41
CA VAL A 107 -16.60 6.09 -15.10
C VAL A 107 -15.59 5.34 -14.22
N SER A 108 -14.84 4.39 -14.78
CA SER A 108 -13.75 3.68 -14.06
C SER A 108 -12.68 4.65 -13.60
N TYR A 109 -12.38 5.64 -14.42
CA TYR A 109 -11.38 6.64 -14.11
C TYR A 109 -11.85 7.63 -13.02
N GLN A 110 -13.13 8.01 -13.00
CA GLN A 110 -13.69 8.81 -11.89
C GLN A 110 -13.59 8.05 -10.56
N LEU A 111 -13.88 6.74 -10.61
CA LEU A 111 -13.74 5.87 -9.43
C LEU A 111 -12.26 5.75 -9.01
N PHE A 112 -11.34 5.60 -9.96
CA PHE A 112 -9.91 5.66 -9.69
C PHE A 112 -9.50 6.96 -9.00
N LEU A 113 -9.92 8.12 -9.52
CA LEU A 113 -9.60 9.42 -8.93
C LEU A 113 -10.11 9.53 -7.48
N LEU A 114 -11.28 8.97 -7.19
CA LEU A 114 -11.83 8.95 -5.84
C LEU A 114 -10.91 8.21 -4.85
N PHE A 115 -10.41 7.03 -5.23
CA PHE A 115 -9.46 6.27 -4.41
C PHE A 115 -8.08 6.94 -4.38
N ALA A 116 -7.62 7.48 -5.49
CA ALA A 116 -6.34 8.17 -5.59
C ALA A 116 -6.29 9.47 -4.76
N SER A 117 -7.44 10.14 -4.54
CA SER A 117 -7.52 11.35 -3.71
C SER A 117 -7.11 11.10 -2.25
N GLU A 118 -7.25 9.88 -1.75
CA GLU A 118 -6.76 9.48 -0.43
C GLU A 118 -5.23 9.44 -0.36
N MET A 119 -4.58 9.20 -1.50
CA MET A 119 -3.13 9.06 -1.61
C MET A 119 -2.45 10.36 -2.05
N ASN A 120 -3.15 11.20 -2.81
CA ASN A 120 -2.63 12.44 -3.37
C ASN A 120 -3.60 13.60 -3.12
N SER A 121 -3.23 14.50 -2.21
CA SER A 121 -4.05 15.66 -1.82
C SER A 121 -4.26 16.71 -2.92
N LYS A 122 -3.54 16.61 -4.06
CA LYS A 122 -3.78 17.46 -5.22
C LYS A 122 -4.99 17.03 -6.05
N ILE A 123 -5.46 15.80 -5.86
CA ILE A 123 -6.66 15.28 -6.53
C ILE A 123 -7.86 15.73 -5.71
N ASN A 124 -8.65 16.62 -6.28
CA ASN A 124 -9.85 17.15 -5.64
C ASN A 124 -11.08 16.54 -6.34
N ILE A 125 -11.66 15.53 -5.73
CA ILE A 125 -12.88 14.86 -6.17
C ILE A 125 -13.65 14.42 -4.92
N SER A 126 -14.96 14.60 -4.94
CA SER A 126 -15.83 14.20 -3.83
C SER A 126 -16.61 12.93 -4.17
N LEU A 127 -17.03 12.20 -3.13
CA LEU A 127 -17.91 11.04 -3.29
C LEU A 127 -19.20 11.41 -4.04
N GLY A 128 -19.80 12.57 -3.73
CA GLY A 128 -21.04 13.02 -4.39
C GLY A 128 -20.88 13.31 -5.88
N GLU A 129 -19.68 13.72 -6.34
CA GLU A 129 -19.41 13.89 -7.76
C GLU A 129 -19.38 12.54 -8.48
N VAL A 130 -18.78 11.52 -7.87
CA VAL A 130 -18.69 10.17 -8.46
C VAL A 130 -20.02 9.44 -8.36
N GLU A 131 -20.83 9.70 -7.33
CA GLU A 131 -22.18 9.16 -7.16
C GLU A 131 -23.12 9.49 -8.35
N ASN A 132 -22.94 10.64 -8.98
CA ASN A 132 -23.67 10.99 -10.19
C ASN A 132 -23.50 10.00 -11.35
N PHE A 133 -22.45 9.18 -11.31
CA PHE A 133 -22.16 8.15 -12.30
C PHE A 133 -22.55 6.75 -11.85
N TYR A 134 -23.14 6.58 -10.66
CA TYR A 134 -23.45 5.26 -10.09
C TYR A 134 -24.31 4.39 -11.00
N SER A 135 -25.31 4.98 -11.67
CA SER A 135 -26.18 4.25 -12.62
C SER A 135 -25.44 3.76 -13.89
N TYR A 136 -24.26 4.30 -14.18
CA TYR A 136 -23.40 3.89 -15.31
C TYR A 136 -22.37 2.85 -14.91
N MET A 137 -22.19 2.58 -13.61
CA MET A 137 -21.25 1.60 -13.09
C MET A 137 -21.71 0.18 -13.36
N ASN A 138 -20.78 -0.70 -13.71
CA ASN A 138 -20.99 -2.14 -13.67
C ASN A 138 -20.99 -2.64 -12.21
N ASP A 139 -21.32 -3.92 -11.99
CA ASP A 139 -21.47 -4.47 -10.63
C ASP A 139 -20.16 -4.39 -9.82
N GLN A 140 -19.00 -4.59 -10.45
CA GLN A 140 -17.70 -4.46 -9.80
C GLN A 140 -17.39 -3.01 -9.41
N GLN A 141 -17.68 -2.06 -10.30
CA GLN A 141 -17.49 -0.63 -10.03
C GLN A 141 -18.44 -0.14 -8.92
N LYS A 142 -19.69 -0.60 -8.91
CA LYS A 142 -20.64 -0.34 -7.83
C LYS A 142 -20.12 -0.87 -6.52
N ALA A 143 -19.64 -2.12 -6.49
CA ALA A 143 -19.04 -2.69 -5.29
C ALA A 143 -17.87 -1.84 -4.77
N TYR A 144 -16.95 -1.37 -5.62
CA TYR A 144 -15.89 -0.47 -5.21
C TYR A 144 -16.42 0.87 -4.68
N PHE A 145 -17.40 1.47 -5.37
CA PHE A 145 -17.99 2.73 -4.93
C PHE A 145 -18.67 2.59 -3.57
N ASP A 146 -19.53 1.57 -3.40
CA ASP A 146 -20.26 1.30 -2.17
C ASP A 146 -19.30 1.07 -1.00
N LEU A 147 -18.25 0.28 -1.24
CA LEU A 147 -17.20 0.03 -0.25
C LEU A 147 -16.44 1.32 0.14
N TYR A 148 -16.20 2.21 -0.82
CA TYR A 148 -15.61 3.52 -0.51
C TYR A 148 -16.57 4.38 0.31
N ALA A 149 -17.85 4.42 -0.05
CA ALA A 149 -18.89 5.17 0.63
C ALA A 149 -19.10 4.69 2.07
N LEU A 150 -19.12 3.37 2.28
CA LEU A 150 -19.18 2.75 3.60
C LEU A 150 -17.97 3.16 4.46
N SER A 151 -16.76 3.03 3.93
CA SER A 151 -15.54 3.40 4.66
C SER A 151 -15.43 4.90 4.96
N SER A 152 -16.20 5.73 4.26
CA SER A 152 -16.32 7.18 4.48
C SER A 152 -17.41 7.53 5.51
N GLY A 153 -18.13 6.54 6.05
CA GLY A 153 -19.24 6.73 7.01
C GLY A 153 -20.53 7.30 6.39
N LYS A 154 -20.66 7.27 5.06
CA LYS A 154 -21.83 7.80 4.33
C LYS A 154 -22.90 6.76 4.01
N MET A 155 -22.59 5.48 4.20
CA MET A 155 -23.53 4.36 4.04
C MET A 155 -23.47 3.44 5.25
N THR A 156 -24.56 2.73 5.53
CA THR A 156 -24.65 1.65 6.52
C THR A 156 -24.49 0.30 5.83
N LEU A 157 -23.83 -0.64 6.50
CA LEU A 157 -23.63 -2.01 6.03
C LEU A 157 -24.95 -2.80 5.96
N GLU A 158 -25.17 -3.51 4.87
CA GLU A 158 -26.04 -4.69 4.81
C GLU A 158 -25.19 -5.94 5.06
N ASP A 159 -25.77 -6.97 5.69
CA ASP A 159 -25.05 -8.13 6.32
C ASP A 159 -24.03 -8.89 5.46
N ASN A 160 -23.99 -8.70 4.15
CA ASN A 160 -23.09 -9.44 3.25
C ASN A 160 -21.78 -8.72 2.87
N ASP A 161 -21.59 -7.47 3.31
CA ASP A 161 -20.48 -6.61 2.85
C ASP A 161 -19.37 -6.39 3.88
N GLU A 162 -19.49 -6.93 5.10
CA GLU A 162 -18.53 -6.73 6.19
C GLU A 162 -17.10 -7.11 5.81
N TRP A 163 -16.92 -8.19 5.07
CA TRP A 163 -15.60 -8.65 4.63
C TRP A 163 -14.92 -7.64 3.69
N ASN A 164 -15.65 -7.14 2.73
CA ASN A 164 -15.17 -6.13 1.80
C ASN A 164 -14.91 -4.80 2.49
N PHE A 165 -15.77 -4.39 3.41
CA PHE A 165 -15.59 -3.21 4.25
C PHE A 165 -14.26 -3.27 5.01
N ILE A 166 -13.94 -4.39 5.65
CA ILE A 166 -12.69 -4.57 6.39
C ILE A 166 -11.48 -4.43 5.46
N ARG A 167 -11.52 -5.05 4.27
CA ARG A 167 -10.41 -4.99 3.30
C ARG A 167 -10.11 -3.55 2.86
N ILE A 168 -11.13 -2.77 2.53
CA ILE A 168 -10.97 -1.37 2.12
C ILE A 168 -10.53 -0.50 3.28
N THR A 169 -11.16 -0.66 4.45
CA THR A 169 -10.79 0.11 5.64
C THR A 169 -9.34 -0.17 6.04
N LYS A 170 -8.89 -1.43 5.96
CA LYS A 170 -7.48 -1.80 6.16
C LYS A 170 -6.56 -1.16 5.11
N ALA A 171 -6.95 -1.17 3.83
CA ALA A 171 -6.16 -0.53 2.77
C ALA A 171 -6.01 0.98 3.02
N LYS A 172 -7.08 1.67 3.42
CA LYS A 172 -7.03 3.09 3.83
C LYS A 172 -6.12 3.30 5.04
N ALA A 173 -6.23 2.44 6.06
CA ALA A 173 -5.35 2.51 7.22
C ALA A 173 -3.88 2.43 6.83
N ASN A 174 -3.51 1.51 5.92
CA ASN A 174 -2.15 1.39 5.38
C ASN A 174 -1.70 2.68 4.66
N VAL A 175 -2.58 3.29 3.85
CA VAL A 175 -2.26 4.56 3.16
C VAL A 175 -1.98 5.68 4.16
N TYR A 176 -2.82 5.82 5.20
CA TYR A 176 -2.59 6.84 6.24
C TYR A 176 -1.33 6.55 7.06
N ALA A 177 -1.03 5.29 7.37
CA ALA A 177 0.20 4.87 8.04
C ALA A 177 1.45 5.26 7.23
N ASN A 178 1.44 4.99 5.91
CA ASN A 178 2.54 5.37 5.01
C ASN A 178 2.71 6.89 4.90
N LYS A 179 1.62 7.67 4.97
CA LYS A 179 1.63 9.14 5.04
C LYS A 179 2.01 9.68 6.43
N LYS A 180 2.32 8.82 7.38
CA LYS A 180 2.61 9.16 8.80
C LYS A 180 1.44 9.86 9.51
N ASN A 181 0.21 9.70 9.02
CA ASN A 181 -0.99 10.13 9.74
C ASN A 181 -1.41 9.02 10.72
N ILE A 182 -0.64 8.92 11.81
CA ILE A 182 -0.72 7.81 12.77
C ILE A 182 -2.11 7.72 13.41
N LEU A 183 -2.71 8.86 13.76
CA LEU A 183 -4.02 8.87 14.42
C LEU A 183 -5.13 8.27 13.52
N LYS A 184 -5.24 8.75 12.28
CA LYS A 184 -6.24 8.21 11.33
C LYS A 184 -5.99 6.73 11.01
N ALA A 185 -4.73 6.34 10.85
CA ALA A 185 -4.38 4.94 10.61
C ALA A 185 -4.79 4.06 11.81
N TYR A 186 -4.50 4.52 13.02
CA TYR A 186 -4.86 3.82 14.26
C TYR A 186 -6.37 3.61 14.39
N ASP A 187 -7.16 4.65 14.20
CA ASP A 187 -8.64 4.58 14.29
C ASP A 187 -9.21 3.58 13.27
N LEU A 188 -8.73 3.61 12.03
CA LEU A 188 -9.15 2.67 10.99
C LEU A 188 -8.73 1.22 11.29
N TYR A 189 -7.52 0.99 11.78
CA TYR A 189 -7.10 -0.35 12.19
C TYR A 189 -7.88 -0.86 13.40
N LYS A 190 -8.24 0.01 14.37
CA LYS A 190 -9.11 -0.35 15.49
C LYS A 190 -10.50 -0.77 15.02
N LEU A 191 -11.06 -0.04 14.06
CA LEU A 191 -12.32 -0.41 13.43
C LEU A 191 -12.23 -1.77 12.74
N CYS A 192 -11.19 -1.99 11.94
CA CYS A 192 -10.94 -3.29 11.31
C CYS A 192 -10.75 -4.43 12.33
N LEU A 193 -10.08 -4.15 13.45
CA LEU A 193 -9.86 -5.14 14.51
C LEU A 193 -11.17 -5.63 15.12
N ASN A 194 -12.09 -4.70 15.40
CA ASN A 194 -13.39 -5.03 15.94
C ASN A 194 -14.16 -5.97 15.00
N TYR A 195 -14.32 -5.61 13.75
CA TYR A 195 -15.00 -6.45 12.74
C TYR A 195 -14.29 -7.80 12.52
N ALA A 196 -12.94 -7.80 12.40
CA ALA A 196 -12.18 -9.04 12.24
C ALA A 196 -12.36 -10.00 13.42
N THR A 197 -12.51 -9.46 14.62
CA THR A 197 -12.74 -10.23 15.85
C THR A 197 -14.18 -10.75 15.89
N GLU A 198 -15.17 -9.96 15.56
CA GLU A 198 -16.59 -10.33 15.46
C GLU A 198 -16.80 -11.45 14.44
N LEU A 199 -16.13 -11.38 13.28
CA LEU A 199 -16.14 -12.43 12.27
C LEU A 199 -15.32 -13.67 12.63
N GLY A 200 -14.62 -13.68 13.77
CA GLY A 200 -13.74 -14.78 14.17
C GLY A 200 -12.55 -15.02 13.26
N ASN A 201 -12.17 -14.02 12.42
CA ASN A 201 -11.07 -14.15 11.47
C ASN A 201 -9.70 -14.00 12.14
N LYS A 202 -9.17 -15.11 12.65
CA LYS A 202 -7.90 -15.16 13.37
C LYS A 202 -6.71 -14.60 12.58
N THR A 203 -6.65 -14.88 11.29
CA THR A 203 -5.54 -14.43 10.42
C THR A 203 -5.53 -12.93 10.27
N LEU A 204 -6.68 -12.35 9.95
CA LEU A 204 -6.83 -10.90 9.79
C LEU A 204 -6.65 -10.17 11.13
N THR A 205 -7.19 -10.73 12.22
CA THR A 205 -6.99 -10.20 13.59
C THR A 205 -5.51 -10.10 13.92
N ALA A 206 -4.73 -11.17 13.67
CA ALA A 206 -3.29 -11.18 13.94
C ALA A 206 -2.53 -10.19 13.06
N GLU A 207 -2.90 -10.06 11.79
CA GLU A 207 -2.34 -9.07 10.87
C GLU A 207 -2.54 -7.65 11.39
N ILE A 208 -3.78 -7.30 11.75
CA ILE A 208 -4.13 -5.95 12.22
C ILE A 208 -3.44 -5.65 13.56
N LEU A 209 -3.34 -6.63 14.46
CA LEU A 209 -2.60 -6.47 15.72
C LEU A 209 -1.11 -6.16 15.47
N CYS A 210 -0.48 -6.81 14.47
CA CYS A 210 0.89 -6.48 14.08
C CYS A 210 1.01 -5.05 13.54
N ALA A 211 0.04 -4.60 12.73
CA ALA A 211 0.01 -3.23 12.21
C ALA A 211 -0.18 -2.18 13.31
N LEU A 212 -1.10 -2.41 14.25
CA LEU A 212 -1.32 -1.56 15.42
C LEU A 212 -0.06 -1.48 16.29
N GLY A 213 0.60 -2.63 16.52
CA GLY A 213 1.86 -2.67 17.26
C GLY A 213 2.92 -1.79 16.60
N TRP A 214 3.05 -1.85 15.28
CA TRP A 214 3.98 -1.01 14.54
C TRP A 214 3.67 0.49 14.65
N LEU A 215 2.39 0.88 14.57
CA LEU A 215 1.98 2.27 14.73
C LEU A 215 2.29 2.84 16.12
N CYS A 216 2.24 2.00 17.15
CA CYS A 216 2.46 2.43 18.54
C CYS A 216 3.93 2.50 18.95
N LEU A 217 4.89 2.01 18.15
CA LEU A 217 6.31 1.91 18.55
C LEU A 217 6.91 3.24 19.04
N ASP A 218 6.61 4.34 18.35
CA ASP A 218 7.17 5.65 18.66
C ASP A 218 6.26 6.48 19.60
N VAL A 219 5.06 5.98 19.94
CA VAL A 219 4.05 6.72 20.73
C VAL A 219 3.80 6.06 22.08
N ASP A 220 3.55 4.75 22.09
CA ASP A 220 3.27 3.96 23.28
C ASP A 220 3.87 2.56 23.15
N LEU A 221 5.11 2.42 23.61
CA LEU A 221 5.87 1.18 23.53
C LEU A 221 5.21 0.02 24.29
N LYS A 222 4.52 0.31 25.41
CA LYS A 222 3.80 -0.71 26.17
C LYS A 222 2.61 -1.24 25.39
N GLN A 223 1.87 -0.36 24.75
CA GLN A 223 0.76 -0.73 23.90
C GLN A 223 1.24 -1.54 22.66
N ALA A 224 2.37 -1.14 22.06
CA ALA A 224 2.98 -1.88 20.95
C ALA A 224 3.32 -3.32 21.37
N GLU A 225 3.96 -3.50 22.52
CA GLU A 225 4.27 -4.84 23.07
C GLU A 225 3.00 -5.68 23.32
N GLN A 226 1.94 -5.07 23.84
CA GLN A 226 0.66 -5.73 24.05
C GLN A 226 0.04 -6.24 22.75
N TYR A 227 0.02 -5.40 21.70
CA TYR A 227 -0.51 -5.80 20.40
C TYR A 227 0.28 -6.95 19.78
N TYR A 228 1.61 -6.90 19.79
CA TYR A 228 2.43 -8.00 19.27
C TYR A 228 2.27 -9.27 20.10
N THR A 229 2.21 -9.16 21.42
CA THR A 229 1.98 -10.30 22.31
C THR A 229 0.61 -10.93 22.01
N SER A 230 -0.42 -10.12 21.82
CA SER A 230 -1.75 -10.60 21.43
C SER A 230 -1.72 -11.32 20.08
N ALA A 231 -0.99 -10.79 19.09
CA ALA A 231 -0.85 -11.40 17.77
C ALA A 231 -0.20 -12.81 17.83
N VAL A 232 0.74 -13.03 18.75
CA VAL A 232 1.41 -14.33 18.93
C VAL A 232 0.45 -15.44 19.38
N TYR A 233 -0.63 -15.12 20.11
CA TYR A 233 -1.61 -16.11 20.56
C TYR A 233 -2.44 -16.69 19.41
N TYR A 234 -2.54 -16.00 18.28
CA TYR A 234 -3.19 -16.52 17.09
C TYR A 234 -2.22 -17.42 16.33
N ASP A 235 -2.59 -18.71 16.14
CA ASP A 235 -1.76 -19.67 15.39
C ASP A 235 -1.96 -19.46 13.88
N THR A 236 -1.35 -18.41 13.36
CA THR A 236 -1.45 -17.98 11.98
C THR A 236 -0.06 -17.68 11.39
N GLN A 237 0.02 -17.44 10.09
CA GLN A 237 1.25 -16.99 9.42
C GLN A 237 1.85 -15.70 10.03
N TYR A 238 1.04 -14.88 10.68
CA TYR A 238 1.48 -13.63 11.33
C TYR A 238 2.15 -13.84 12.70
N LYS A 239 2.05 -15.03 13.28
CA LYS A 239 2.73 -15.38 14.54
C LYS A 239 4.24 -15.19 14.45
N SER A 240 4.82 -15.59 13.32
CA SER A 240 6.23 -15.37 13.05
C SER A 240 6.55 -13.88 12.99
N LEU A 241 5.82 -13.09 12.21
CA LEU A 241 6.01 -11.64 12.14
C LEU A 241 5.89 -10.96 13.53
N ALA A 242 4.94 -11.38 14.35
CA ALA A 242 4.75 -10.86 15.71
C ALA A 242 5.96 -11.14 16.61
N TYR A 243 6.53 -12.34 16.55
CA TYR A 243 7.77 -12.66 17.27
C TYR A 243 8.96 -11.82 16.78
N TYR A 244 9.09 -11.61 15.46
CA TYR A 244 10.13 -10.76 14.91
C TYR A 244 10.03 -9.33 15.47
N ASN A 245 8.82 -8.77 15.41
CA ASN A 245 8.57 -7.41 15.90
C ASN A 245 8.78 -7.30 17.42
N LEU A 246 8.37 -8.30 18.21
CA LEU A 246 8.68 -8.35 19.65
C LEU A 246 10.18 -8.36 19.90
N GLY A 247 10.91 -9.21 19.18
CA GLY A 247 12.36 -9.29 19.30
C GLY A 247 13.04 -7.96 18.98
N ALA A 248 12.68 -7.36 17.84
CA ALA A 248 13.21 -6.05 17.44
C ALA A 248 12.84 -4.96 18.46
N THR A 249 11.61 -4.95 18.98
CA THR A 249 11.15 -3.97 19.99
C THR A 249 11.94 -4.07 21.29
N MET A 250 12.18 -5.28 21.79
CA MET A 250 12.99 -5.48 23.00
C MET A 250 14.40 -4.91 22.82
N ILE A 251 15.02 -5.14 21.67
CA ILE A 251 16.39 -4.71 21.42
C ILE A 251 16.47 -3.20 21.12
N GLN A 252 15.66 -2.73 20.20
CA GLN A 252 15.81 -1.38 19.64
C GLN A 252 15.25 -0.28 20.56
N TYR A 253 14.23 -0.61 21.37
CA TYR A 253 13.53 0.38 22.20
C TYR A 253 13.68 0.14 23.71
N LYS A 254 13.94 -1.10 24.14
CA LYS A 254 14.09 -1.43 25.56
C LYS A 254 15.51 -1.80 25.97
N ASP A 255 16.43 -1.87 25.02
CA ASP A 255 17.84 -2.28 25.21
C ASP A 255 17.99 -3.66 25.89
N ASP A 256 16.98 -4.52 25.75
CA ASP A 256 16.97 -5.88 26.28
C ASP A 256 17.36 -6.89 25.19
N MET A 257 18.65 -6.98 24.92
CA MET A 257 19.25 -7.81 23.89
C MET A 257 18.90 -9.29 24.10
N LYS A 258 19.03 -9.76 25.34
CA LYS A 258 18.82 -11.18 25.69
C LYS A 258 17.37 -11.63 25.41
N LYS A 259 16.39 -10.84 25.88
CA LYS A 259 14.97 -11.13 25.67
C LYS A 259 14.60 -11.01 24.19
N GLY A 260 15.16 -10.03 23.49
CA GLY A 260 14.95 -9.83 22.06
C GLY A 260 15.42 -11.01 21.24
N ILE A 261 16.66 -11.49 21.45
CA ILE A 261 17.20 -12.68 20.76
C ILE A 261 16.37 -13.94 21.08
N GLN A 262 15.85 -14.09 22.30
CA GLN A 262 14.96 -15.19 22.66
C GLN A 262 13.67 -15.18 21.82
N TYR A 263 13.03 -14.00 21.62
CA TYR A 263 11.85 -13.87 20.76
C TYR A 263 12.18 -14.17 19.31
N LEU A 264 13.30 -13.67 18.79
CA LEU A 264 13.74 -13.96 17.42
C LEU A 264 13.95 -15.47 17.20
N ASN A 265 14.60 -16.15 18.12
CA ASN A 265 14.80 -17.61 18.04
C ASN A 265 13.46 -18.39 18.12
N LYS A 266 12.50 -17.94 18.94
CA LYS A 266 11.14 -18.53 18.95
C LYS A 266 10.45 -18.36 17.61
N GLY A 267 10.52 -17.18 17.03
CA GLY A 267 9.90 -16.88 15.74
C GLY A 267 10.55 -17.66 14.60
N LEU A 268 11.88 -17.75 14.56
CA LEU A 268 12.60 -18.54 13.55
C LEU A 268 12.16 -20.02 13.56
N LYS A 269 11.95 -20.62 14.74
CA LYS A 269 11.50 -22.00 14.87
C LYS A 269 10.07 -22.23 14.33
N THR A 270 9.21 -21.22 14.40
CA THR A 270 7.81 -21.31 13.96
C THR A 270 7.62 -20.79 12.52
N CYS A 271 8.63 -20.19 11.93
CA CYS A 271 8.56 -19.58 10.61
C CYS A 271 8.61 -20.65 9.51
N THR A 272 7.67 -20.59 8.57
CA THR A 272 7.63 -21.44 7.37
C THR A 272 8.10 -20.72 6.10
N ASP A 273 8.05 -19.40 6.08
CA ASP A 273 8.45 -18.58 4.95
C ASP A 273 9.98 -18.39 4.91
N ASP A 274 10.61 -18.74 3.79
CA ASP A 274 12.07 -18.75 3.70
C ASP A 274 12.67 -17.33 3.63
N GLN A 275 11.95 -16.36 3.07
CA GLN A 275 12.41 -14.96 3.08
C GLN A 275 12.39 -14.41 4.51
N MET A 276 11.35 -14.73 5.26
CA MET A 276 11.25 -14.34 6.66
C MET A 276 12.28 -15.06 7.55
N LYS A 277 12.56 -16.36 7.29
CA LYS A 277 13.66 -17.07 7.96
C LYS A 277 15.00 -16.37 7.76
N MET A 278 15.27 -15.91 6.53
CA MET A 278 16.50 -15.15 6.26
C MET A 278 16.56 -13.87 7.08
N LYS A 279 15.48 -13.09 7.14
CA LYS A 279 15.44 -11.89 7.99
C LYS A 279 15.69 -12.19 9.48
N TYR A 280 15.19 -13.30 10.00
CA TYR A 280 15.48 -13.74 11.36
C TYR A 280 16.96 -14.04 11.59
N LYS A 281 17.57 -14.78 10.66
CA LYS A 281 19.00 -15.14 10.72
C LYS A 281 19.87 -13.90 10.68
N GLU A 282 19.57 -12.96 9.77
CA GLU A 282 20.23 -11.67 9.66
C GLU A 282 20.14 -10.85 10.96
N ALA A 283 18.92 -10.74 11.52
CA ALA A 283 18.72 -10.04 12.76
C ALA A 283 19.46 -10.68 13.95
N ILE A 284 19.38 -12.00 14.10
CA ILE A 284 20.08 -12.74 15.16
C ILE A 284 21.59 -12.55 15.03
N PHE A 285 22.16 -12.62 13.82
CA PHE A 285 23.56 -12.38 13.58
C PHE A 285 23.99 -10.97 14.02
N ILE A 286 23.29 -9.94 13.53
CA ILE A 286 23.59 -8.54 13.84
C ILE A 286 23.53 -8.30 15.35
N TYR A 287 22.47 -8.75 15.99
CA TYR A 287 22.29 -8.53 17.42
C TYR A 287 23.26 -9.34 18.26
N SER A 288 23.71 -10.54 17.80
CA SER A 288 24.80 -11.26 18.48
C SER A 288 26.12 -10.51 18.43
N ILE A 289 26.44 -9.87 17.29
CA ILE A 289 27.63 -9.00 17.18
C ILE A 289 27.54 -7.81 18.13
N LEU A 290 26.37 -7.15 18.20
CA LEU A 290 26.16 -5.98 19.05
C LEU A 290 26.19 -6.33 20.55
N ASP A 291 25.76 -7.54 20.92
CA ASP A 291 25.83 -8.10 22.30
C ASP A 291 27.24 -8.59 22.67
N GLY A 292 28.17 -8.58 21.71
CA GLY A 292 29.54 -9.07 21.91
C GLY A 292 29.70 -10.59 21.79
N ASP A 293 28.64 -11.31 21.48
CA ASP A 293 28.67 -12.78 21.29
C ASP A 293 29.20 -13.15 19.89
N ARG A 294 30.50 -12.93 19.71
CA ARG A 294 31.20 -13.23 18.43
C ARG A 294 31.30 -14.72 18.14
N ILE A 295 31.18 -15.58 19.15
CA ILE A 295 31.22 -17.03 18.96
C ILE A 295 29.94 -17.46 18.23
N THR A 296 28.79 -17.08 18.71
CA THR A 296 27.52 -17.33 18.06
C THR A 296 27.47 -16.70 16.66
N ALA A 297 27.94 -15.46 16.48
CA ALA A 297 27.97 -14.80 15.18
C ALA A 297 28.84 -15.56 14.16
N LYS A 298 30.04 -16.03 14.54
CA LYS A 298 30.92 -16.85 13.67
C LYS A 298 30.29 -18.19 13.28
N GLN A 299 29.46 -18.77 14.13
CA GLN A 299 28.70 -19.98 13.78
C GLN A 299 27.57 -19.68 12.80
N LYS A 300 26.86 -18.56 13.01
CA LYS A 300 25.67 -18.15 12.23
C LYS A 300 26.01 -17.64 10.83
N ILE A 301 27.22 -17.14 10.56
CA ILE A 301 27.56 -16.57 9.25
C ILE A 301 27.38 -17.59 8.10
N LYS A 302 27.63 -18.87 8.35
CA LYS A 302 27.42 -19.93 7.35
C LYS A 302 25.95 -20.08 6.92
N GLU A 303 25.00 -19.70 7.79
CA GLU A 303 23.59 -19.73 7.48
C GLU A 303 23.12 -18.52 6.65
N LEU A 304 24.02 -17.56 6.37
CA LEU A 304 23.78 -16.29 5.70
C LEU A 304 24.45 -16.20 4.32
N GLU A 305 25.00 -17.29 3.78
CA GLU A 305 25.70 -17.29 2.48
C GLU A 305 24.80 -16.77 1.34
N ASP A 306 23.50 -17.05 1.38
CA ASP A 306 22.51 -16.59 0.40
C ASP A 306 21.95 -15.18 0.70
N SER A 307 22.40 -14.51 1.78
CA SER A 307 21.96 -13.15 2.07
C SER A 307 22.58 -12.14 1.11
N LYS A 308 21.78 -11.25 0.55
CA LYS A 308 22.26 -10.13 -0.26
C LYS A 308 23.15 -9.14 0.51
N TYR A 309 23.27 -9.29 1.82
CA TYR A 309 24.07 -8.47 2.73
C TYR A 309 25.30 -9.18 3.28
N ILE A 310 25.66 -10.34 2.72
CA ILE A 310 26.77 -11.16 3.23
C ILE A 310 28.09 -10.40 3.27
N ASP A 311 28.32 -9.51 2.31
CA ASP A 311 29.50 -8.64 2.27
C ASP A 311 29.67 -7.80 3.55
N VAL A 312 28.58 -7.20 4.02
CA VAL A 312 28.55 -6.41 5.27
C VAL A 312 28.75 -7.30 6.49
N PHE A 313 28.11 -8.47 6.52
CA PHE A 313 28.21 -9.39 7.65
C PHE A 313 29.62 -9.95 7.83
N LEU A 314 30.34 -10.21 6.73
CA LEU A 314 31.74 -10.62 6.77
C LEU A 314 32.64 -9.52 7.35
N LEU A 315 32.38 -8.25 7.00
CA LEU A 315 33.10 -7.13 7.59
C LEU A 315 32.85 -7.01 9.10
N MET A 316 31.63 -7.28 9.56
CA MET A 316 31.24 -7.22 10.98
C MET A 316 31.91 -8.28 11.85
N LEU A 317 32.49 -9.33 11.28
CA LEU A 317 33.25 -10.34 12.03
C LEU A 317 34.62 -9.83 12.50
N ASN A 318 35.13 -8.74 11.97
CA ASN A 318 36.37 -8.12 12.44
C ASN A 318 36.14 -7.32 13.73
N GLU A 319 37.12 -7.27 14.61
CA GLU A 319 36.96 -6.59 15.92
C GLU A 319 36.70 -5.10 15.78
N ASP A 320 37.40 -4.45 14.85
CA ASP A 320 37.29 -3.00 14.61
C ASP A 320 36.41 -2.66 13.40
N TYR A 321 35.38 -3.49 13.10
CA TYR A 321 34.54 -3.32 11.91
C TYR A 321 33.91 -1.93 11.83
N GLN A 322 33.57 -1.32 12.96
CA GLN A 322 32.96 0.00 13.03
C GLN A 322 33.87 1.13 12.53
N LEU A 323 35.19 0.94 12.59
CA LEU A 323 36.21 1.86 12.06
C LEU A 323 36.54 1.60 10.59
N ASN A 324 36.08 0.49 10.02
CA ASN A 324 36.34 0.12 8.64
C ASN A 324 35.55 1.00 7.65
N GLU A 325 36.23 1.70 6.77
CA GLU A 325 35.63 2.62 5.79
C GLU A 325 34.64 1.93 4.85
N ASN A 326 34.99 0.73 4.35
CA ASN A 326 34.11 -0.04 3.48
C ASN A 326 32.80 -0.40 4.18
N TYR A 327 32.87 -0.82 5.45
CA TYR A 327 31.70 -1.08 6.27
C TYR A 327 30.83 0.17 6.43
N GLN A 328 31.43 1.31 6.76
CA GLN A 328 30.70 2.57 6.94
C GLN A 328 30.02 3.03 5.65
N CYS A 329 30.69 2.94 4.51
CA CYS A 329 30.13 3.26 3.20
C CYS A 329 28.92 2.39 2.87
N ARG A 330 29.07 1.05 2.99
CA ARG A 330 27.97 0.11 2.73
C ARG A 330 26.79 0.32 3.68
N LEU A 331 27.05 0.53 4.96
CA LEU A 331 25.99 0.77 5.94
C LEU A 331 25.22 2.07 5.66
N LYS A 332 25.90 3.12 5.16
CA LYS A 332 25.28 4.37 4.73
C LYS A 332 24.32 4.19 3.55
N GLU A 333 24.63 3.27 2.62
CA GLU A 333 23.72 2.89 1.53
C GLU A 333 22.53 2.09 2.06
N LEU A 334 22.78 1.06 2.87
CA LEU A 334 21.79 0.09 3.32
C LEU A 334 20.79 0.62 4.36
N LYS A 335 21.06 1.74 5.03
CA LYS A 335 20.16 2.31 6.05
C LYS A 335 18.74 2.59 5.56
N LYS A 336 18.54 2.63 4.23
CA LYS A 336 17.21 2.81 3.60
C LYS A 336 16.49 1.49 3.36
N ASP A 337 17.20 0.36 3.39
CA ASP A 337 16.66 -0.95 2.99
C ASP A 337 15.72 -1.54 4.06
N SER A 338 16.04 -1.30 5.33
CA SER A 338 15.21 -1.80 6.44
C SER A 338 15.42 -1.04 7.74
N SER A 339 14.48 -1.18 8.67
CA SER A 339 14.61 -0.63 10.04
C SER A 339 15.82 -1.20 10.78
N LEU A 340 16.20 -2.44 10.51
CA LEU A 340 17.36 -3.10 11.09
C LEU A 340 18.67 -2.41 10.68
N PHE A 341 18.87 -2.13 9.39
CA PHE A 341 20.05 -1.41 8.91
C PHE A 341 20.05 0.07 9.32
N LYS A 342 18.87 0.69 9.42
CA LYS A 342 18.76 2.03 9.98
C LYS A 342 19.21 2.07 11.45
N PHE A 343 18.76 1.10 12.26
CA PHE A 343 19.19 0.96 13.65
C PHE A 343 20.70 0.73 13.75
N LEU A 344 21.25 -0.20 12.96
CA LEU A 344 22.67 -0.49 12.92
C LEU A 344 23.51 0.76 12.53
N PHE A 345 23.01 1.55 11.58
CA PHE A 345 23.66 2.81 11.19
C PHE A 345 23.71 3.82 12.36
N ILE A 346 22.62 3.96 13.09
CA ILE A 346 22.57 4.86 14.28
C ILE A 346 23.56 4.38 15.35
N LYS A 347 23.57 3.09 15.66
CA LYS A 347 24.54 2.52 16.63
C LYS A 347 26.00 2.71 16.20
N ASN A 348 26.27 2.60 14.91
CA ASN A 348 27.62 2.88 14.40
C ASN A 348 28.00 4.37 14.54
N CYS A 349 27.08 5.30 14.28
CA CYS A 349 27.30 6.73 14.48
C CYS A 349 27.58 7.05 15.97
N GLU A 350 26.83 6.45 16.89
CA GLU A 350 27.04 6.59 18.35
C GLU A 350 28.44 6.09 18.76
N TYR A 351 28.85 4.95 18.23
CA TYR A 351 30.18 4.39 18.49
C TYR A 351 31.30 5.32 17.98
N LEU A 352 31.22 5.79 16.73
CA LEU A 352 32.21 6.69 16.15
C LEU A 352 32.32 8.02 16.90
N HIS A 353 31.21 8.55 17.38
CA HIS A 353 31.21 9.77 18.19
C HIS A 353 31.97 9.54 19.51
N LYS A 354 31.64 8.49 20.27
CA LYS A 354 32.36 8.12 21.50
C LYS A 354 33.84 7.84 21.24
N TYR A 355 34.17 7.14 20.17
CA TYR A 355 35.54 6.85 19.80
C TYR A 355 36.34 8.13 19.58
N LYS A 356 35.77 9.11 18.85
CA LYS A 356 36.40 10.42 18.63
C LYS A 356 36.62 11.17 19.91
N GLU A 357 35.64 11.21 20.82
CA GLU A 357 35.76 11.84 22.15
C GLU A 357 36.91 11.21 22.95
N ILE A 358 37.03 9.88 22.96
CA ILE A 358 38.11 9.17 23.64
C ILE A 358 39.47 9.53 23.03
N CYS A 359 39.56 9.61 21.71
CA CYS A 359 40.81 10.00 21.04
C CYS A 359 41.24 11.42 21.39
N ILE A 360 40.30 12.36 21.40
CA ILE A 360 40.55 13.75 21.83
C ILE A 360 41.01 13.77 23.26
N ALA A 361 40.32 13.10 24.20
CA ALA A 361 40.67 13.06 25.62
C ALA A 361 42.05 12.44 25.86
N LYS A 362 42.51 11.54 25.00
CA LYS A 362 43.83 10.92 25.05
C LYS A 362 44.89 11.69 24.26
N GLY A 363 44.55 12.81 23.62
CA GLY A 363 45.48 13.59 22.81
C GLY A 363 45.99 12.86 21.54
N LEU A 364 45.15 11.96 20.97
CA LEU A 364 45.50 11.19 19.80
C LEU A 364 45.07 11.89 18.49
N ILE A 365 44.16 12.83 18.56
CA ILE A 365 43.68 13.72 17.50
C ILE A 365 43.33 15.09 18.06
#